data_b36777071a8dd475622a7695410ec33f
#
_entry.id   b36777071a8dd475622a7695410ec33f
#
_cell.length_a   1.000
_cell.length_b   1.000
_cell.length_c   1.000
_cell.angle_alpha   90.00
_cell.angle_beta   90.00
_cell.angle_gamma   90.00
#
_symmetry.space_group_name_H-M   'P 1'
#
loop_
_entity.id
_entity.type
_entity.pdbx_description
1 polymer ?
#
loop_
_entity_poly.entity_id
_entity_poly.type
_entity_poly.pdbx_seq_one_letter_code
_entity_poly.pdbx_strand_id
1 'polypeptide(L)'
;MAVAGDIYERELKSLLTGDPKTVAKMVKTCGESEKKAYESMLEEPFLVVRAAGSLGVDLVALRWDFSFPIEVKSTADGVLHFSRNPRLTEQAQHMSQECRKSHLVPIYAFRLKGVRGDPWRVFTLPGCEELRGRSRLLGRRIPDMEVSGNGNYIMKWDNGMKLSDLLMYIGMSDFEND
;
A
#
# COMPACT_ATOMS: atom_id res chain seq x y z
N MET A 1 -22.46 2.90 12.36
CA MET A 1 -22.08 2.00 11.24
C MET A 1 -20.68 2.36 10.76
N ALA A 2 -19.77 1.42 10.70
CA ALA A 2 -18.45 1.69 10.13
C ALA A 2 -18.60 1.98 8.64
N VAL A 3 -18.00 3.07 8.16
CA VAL A 3 -17.94 3.40 6.74
C VAL A 3 -17.14 2.28 6.04
N ALA A 4 -17.52 1.90 4.83
CA ALA A 4 -16.89 0.77 4.11
C ALA A 4 -15.35 0.90 3.96
N GLY A 5 -14.81 2.11 3.96
CA GLY A 5 -13.37 2.38 3.99
C GLY A 5 -12.68 1.88 5.26
N ASP A 6 -13.28 2.13 6.42
CA ASP A 6 -12.73 1.75 7.73
C ASP A 6 -12.52 0.23 7.90
N ILE A 7 -13.31 -0.60 7.23
CA ILE A 7 -13.17 -2.06 7.27
C ILE A 7 -11.85 -2.51 6.61
N TYR A 8 -11.51 -1.92 5.46
CA TYR A 8 -10.30 -2.30 4.72
C TYR A 8 -9.03 -1.68 5.30
N GLU A 9 -9.12 -0.49 5.88
CA GLU A 9 -8.03 0.07 6.69
C GLU A 9 -7.69 -0.85 7.86
N ARG A 10 -8.71 -1.36 8.57
CA ARG A 10 -8.52 -2.32 9.67
C ARG A 10 -7.97 -3.65 9.18
N GLU A 11 -8.47 -4.17 8.04
CA GLU A 11 -7.96 -5.41 7.44
C GLU A 11 -6.48 -5.25 7.11
N LEU A 12 -6.10 -4.19 6.41
CA LEU A 12 -4.71 -3.95 6.04
C LEU A 12 -3.81 -3.75 7.26
N LYS A 13 -4.27 -2.95 8.24
CA LYS A 13 -3.56 -2.79 9.51
C LYS A 13 -3.31 -4.14 10.17
N SER A 14 -4.36 -4.97 10.31
CA SER A 14 -4.25 -6.27 10.97
C SER A 14 -3.32 -7.22 10.23
N LEU A 15 -3.29 -7.19 8.88
CA LEU A 15 -2.34 -7.96 8.08
C LEU A 15 -0.90 -7.52 8.35
N LEU A 16 -0.63 -6.22 8.29
CA LEU A 16 0.72 -5.68 8.46
C LEU A 16 1.23 -5.81 9.91
N THR A 17 0.34 -5.81 10.89
CA THR A 17 0.71 -6.04 12.31
C THR A 17 0.78 -7.51 12.68
N GLY A 18 0.58 -8.43 11.73
CA GLY A 18 0.67 -9.87 11.96
C GLY A 18 -0.44 -10.42 12.86
N ASP A 19 -1.68 -9.90 12.77
CA ASP A 19 -2.79 -10.50 13.51
C ASP A 19 -3.08 -11.93 13.01
N PRO A 20 -2.89 -12.97 13.85
CA PRO A 20 -2.97 -14.34 13.39
C PRO A 20 -4.32 -14.73 12.78
N LYS A 21 -5.42 -14.16 13.30
CA LYS A 21 -6.77 -14.44 12.79
C LYS A 21 -6.98 -13.85 11.41
N THR A 22 -6.51 -12.63 11.19
CA THR A 22 -6.64 -11.95 9.89
C THR A 22 -5.73 -12.59 8.85
N VAL A 23 -4.48 -12.91 9.20
CA VAL A 23 -3.54 -13.63 8.33
C VAL A 23 -4.12 -15.00 7.95
N ALA A 24 -4.57 -15.82 8.92
CA ALA A 24 -5.16 -17.12 8.66
C ALA A 24 -6.41 -17.05 7.77
N LYS A 25 -7.20 -15.97 7.85
CA LYS A 25 -8.36 -15.74 6.97
C LYS A 25 -7.90 -15.38 5.56
N MET A 26 -6.90 -14.52 5.43
CA MET A 26 -6.38 -14.05 4.13
C MET A 26 -5.81 -15.21 3.32
N VAL A 27 -4.98 -16.03 3.94
CA VAL A 27 -4.25 -17.10 3.23
C VAL A 27 -5.12 -18.28 2.77
N LYS A 28 -6.38 -18.38 3.22
CA LYS A 28 -7.28 -19.48 2.83
C LYS A 28 -7.50 -19.60 1.33
N THR A 29 -7.42 -18.52 0.59
CA THR A 29 -7.66 -18.49 -0.87
C THR A 29 -6.41 -18.10 -1.64
N CYS A 30 -5.29 -17.91 -0.97
CA CYS A 30 -3.99 -17.53 -1.55
C CYS A 30 -3.24 -18.76 -2.08
N GLY A 31 -2.41 -18.55 -3.12
CA GLY A 31 -1.42 -19.51 -3.56
C GLY A 31 -0.25 -19.60 -2.56
N GLU A 32 0.60 -20.63 -2.69
CA GLU A 32 1.68 -20.90 -1.73
C GLU A 32 2.66 -19.72 -1.55
N SER A 33 3.00 -19.01 -2.62
CA SER A 33 3.88 -17.82 -2.55
C SER A 33 3.22 -16.68 -1.78
N GLU A 34 1.94 -16.38 -2.10
CA GLU A 34 1.16 -15.34 -1.42
C GLU A 34 0.99 -15.67 0.06
N LYS A 35 0.73 -16.94 0.37
CA LYS A 35 0.58 -17.46 1.74
C LYS A 35 1.84 -17.19 2.55
N LYS A 36 3.01 -17.60 2.04
CA LYS A 36 4.31 -17.37 2.72
C LYS A 36 4.55 -15.89 2.98
N ALA A 37 4.21 -15.04 2.02
CA ALA A 37 4.36 -13.59 2.16
C ALA A 37 3.52 -13.01 3.30
N TYR A 38 2.25 -13.41 3.41
CA TYR A 38 1.41 -12.96 4.51
C TYR A 38 1.79 -13.57 5.85
N GLU A 39 2.20 -14.84 5.86
CA GLU A 39 2.66 -15.54 7.08
C GLU A 39 3.96 -14.94 7.64
N SER A 40 4.83 -14.37 6.82
CA SER A 40 6.03 -13.69 7.30
C SER A 40 5.73 -12.50 8.23
N MET A 41 4.55 -11.90 8.11
CA MET A 41 4.12 -10.84 9.03
C MET A 41 3.87 -11.33 10.46
N LEU A 42 3.70 -12.63 10.68
CA LEU A 42 3.59 -13.20 12.02
C LEU A 42 4.93 -13.15 12.78
N GLU A 43 6.04 -13.18 12.04
CA GLU A 43 7.40 -13.19 12.60
C GLU A 43 8.01 -11.79 12.61
N GLU A 44 7.84 -11.02 11.53
CA GLU A 44 8.40 -9.68 11.35
C GLU A 44 7.33 -8.63 11.00
N PRO A 45 6.43 -8.31 11.93
CA PRO A 45 5.35 -7.36 11.70
C PRO A 45 5.83 -5.91 11.62
N PHE A 46 4.98 -5.07 11.05
CA PHE A 46 5.10 -3.62 11.17
C PHE A 46 4.40 -3.11 12.45
N LEU A 47 4.92 -2.05 13.03
CA LEU A 47 4.13 -1.18 13.89
C LEU A 47 3.27 -0.30 12.99
N VAL A 48 1.94 -0.39 13.09
CA VAL A 48 1.03 0.37 12.24
C VAL A 48 0.18 1.35 13.05
N VAL A 49 0.31 2.62 12.73
CA VAL A 49 -0.46 3.70 13.33
C VAL A 49 -1.57 4.14 12.36
N ARG A 50 -2.78 4.35 12.87
CA ARG A 50 -3.84 5.02 12.09
C ARG A 50 -3.63 6.52 12.15
N ALA A 51 -3.50 7.14 11.00
CA ALA A 51 -3.49 8.59 10.89
C ALA A 51 -4.93 9.09 10.87
N ALA A 52 -5.32 9.93 11.83
CA ALA A 52 -6.72 10.37 12.02
C ALA A 52 -7.24 11.32 10.92
N GLY A 53 -7.08 10.94 9.64
CA GLY A 53 -7.60 11.69 8.48
C GLY A 53 -6.85 13.00 8.17
N SER A 54 -5.79 13.30 8.89
CA SER A 54 -4.91 14.42 8.60
C SER A 54 -3.92 14.00 7.53
N LEU A 55 -3.65 14.84 6.55
CA LEU A 55 -2.61 14.63 5.53
C LEU A 55 -2.95 13.69 4.36
N GLY A 56 -4.19 13.20 4.22
CA GLY A 56 -4.52 12.24 3.14
C GLY A 56 -3.80 10.89 3.29
N VAL A 57 -3.60 10.46 4.53
CA VAL A 57 -2.97 9.20 4.91
C VAL A 57 -3.89 8.48 5.88
N ASP A 58 -4.19 7.21 5.63
CA ASP A 58 -5.01 6.38 6.51
C ASP A 58 -4.15 5.65 7.55
N LEU A 59 -2.99 5.12 7.14
CA LEU A 59 -2.08 4.34 7.96
C LEU A 59 -0.63 4.80 7.77
N VAL A 60 0.17 4.63 8.82
CA VAL A 60 1.64 4.70 8.73
C VAL A 60 2.21 3.39 9.22
N ALA A 61 2.92 2.68 8.35
CA ALA A 61 3.63 1.46 8.68
C ALA A 61 5.08 1.78 9.00
N LEU A 62 5.54 1.30 10.13
CA LEU A 62 6.88 1.57 10.66
C LEU A 62 7.58 0.25 10.98
N ARG A 63 8.77 0.07 10.45
CA ARG A 63 9.68 -1.03 10.79
C ARG A 63 11.12 -0.52 10.66
N TRP A 64 12.07 -1.18 11.27
CA TRP A 64 13.48 -0.76 11.31
C TRP A 64 14.11 -0.60 9.90
N ASP A 65 13.66 -1.40 8.93
CA ASP A 65 14.15 -1.44 7.55
C ASP A 65 13.35 -0.54 6.62
N PHE A 66 12.00 -0.56 6.71
CA PHE A 66 11.10 0.21 5.88
C PHE A 66 10.04 0.93 6.69
N SER A 67 9.77 2.17 6.32
CA SER A 67 8.68 2.96 6.88
C SER A 67 8.01 3.74 5.75
N PHE A 68 6.69 3.71 5.71
CA PHE A 68 5.94 4.38 4.65
C PHE A 68 4.50 4.72 5.07
N PRO A 69 3.97 5.86 4.59
CA PRO A 69 2.56 6.21 4.73
C PRO A 69 1.73 5.45 3.69
N ILE A 70 0.49 5.12 4.05
CA ILE A 70 -0.42 4.35 3.21
C ILE A 70 -1.78 5.04 3.15
N GLU A 71 -2.28 5.25 1.94
CA GLU A 71 -3.67 5.59 1.66
C GLU A 71 -4.40 4.35 1.16
N VAL A 72 -5.56 4.05 1.75
CA VAL A 72 -6.33 2.85 1.43
C VAL A 72 -7.50 3.18 0.52
N LYS A 73 -7.62 2.48 -0.58
CA LYS A 73 -8.74 2.59 -1.52
C LYS A 73 -9.38 1.23 -1.77
N SER A 74 -10.68 1.22 -2.06
CA SER A 74 -11.39 -0.01 -2.41
C SER A 74 -12.48 0.24 -3.43
N THR A 75 -12.64 -0.67 -4.37
CA THR A 75 -13.75 -0.66 -5.34
C THR A 75 -14.15 -2.09 -5.72
N ALA A 76 -15.30 -2.23 -6.34
CA ALA A 76 -15.76 -3.47 -6.96
C ALA A 76 -15.35 -3.55 -8.43
N ASP A 77 -15.08 -2.43 -9.07
CA ASP A 77 -14.91 -2.31 -10.52
C ASP A 77 -13.45 -2.46 -10.99
N GLY A 78 -12.50 -2.53 -10.07
CA GLY A 78 -11.07 -2.67 -10.38
C GLY A 78 -10.40 -1.42 -10.95
N VAL A 79 -11.13 -0.31 -11.13
CA VAL A 79 -10.60 0.97 -11.63
C VAL A 79 -11.08 2.12 -10.77
N LEU A 80 -10.16 2.97 -10.35
CA LEU A 80 -10.44 4.19 -9.62
C LEU A 80 -9.87 5.39 -10.36
N HIS A 81 -10.75 6.32 -10.77
CA HIS A 81 -10.40 7.59 -11.40
C HIS A 81 -10.42 8.71 -10.35
N PHE A 82 -9.31 9.40 -10.15
CA PHE A 82 -9.21 10.52 -9.20
C PHE A 82 -9.98 11.75 -9.68
N SER A 83 -10.14 11.90 -11.00
CA SER A 83 -10.95 12.98 -11.59
C SER A 83 -12.41 13.01 -11.15
N ARG A 84 -12.95 11.88 -10.69
CA ARG A 84 -14.34 11.80 -10.19
C ARG A 84 -14.57 12.50 -8.83
N ASN A 85 -13.49 12.77 -8.10
CA ASN A 85 -13.56 13.44 -6.81
C ASN A 85 -12.32 14.33 -6.62
N PRO A 86 -12.46 15.67 -6.70
CA PRO A 86 -11.35 16.62 -6.54
C PRO A 86 -10.52 16.40 -5.26
N ARG A 87 -11.16 15.95 -4.18
CA ARG A 87 -10.49 15.63 -2.91
C ARG A 87 -9.39 14.58 -3.08
N LEU A 88 -9.60 13.59 -3.95
CA LEU A 88 -8.60 12.53 -4.17
C LEU A 88 -7.33 13.10 -4.80
N THR A 89 -7.48 14.03 -5.73
CA THR A 89 -6.34 14.70 -6.37
C THR A 89 -5.59 15.60 -5.37
N GLU A 90 -6.32 16.39 -4.57
CA GLU A 90 -5.74 17.24 -3.53
C GLU A 90 -5.00 16.41 -2.47
N GLN A 91 -5.59 15.31 -2.01
CA GLN A 91 -4.96 14.38 -1.07
C GLN A 91 -3.68 13.79 -1.65
N ALA A 92 -3.69 13.36 -2.92
CA ALA A 92 -2.52 12.80 -3.57
C ALA A 92 -1.39 13.82 -3.72
N GLN A 93 -1.72 15.05 -4.10
CA GLN A 93 -0.74 16.14 -4.19
C GLN A 93 -0.11 16.45 -2.83
N HIS A 94 -0.94 16.54 -1.80
CA HIS A 94 -0.47 16.80 -0.43
C HIS A 94 0.44 15.68 0.06
N MET A 95 -0.01 14.40 -0.07
CA MET A 95 0.78 13.23 0.30
C MET A 95 2.12 13.17 -0.46
N SER A 96 2.10 13.47 -1.77
CA SER A 96 3.32 13.54 -2.58
C SER A 96 4.31 14.59 -2.05
N GLN A 97 3.82 15.79 -1.72
CA GLN A 97 4.66 16.88 -1.21
C GLN A 97 5.30 16.53 0.14
N GLU A 98 4.52 15.98 1.08
CA GLU A 98 5.03 15.61 2.41
C GLU A 98 6.00 14.43 2.34
N CYS A 99 5.71 13.42 1.54
CA CYS A 99 6.60 12.28 1.32
C CYS A 99 7.91 12.70 0.66
N ARG A 100 7.87 13.64 -0.29
CA ARG A 100 9.07 14.17 -0.94
C ARG A 100 9.99 14.88 0.05
N LYS A 101 9.45 15.73 0.92
CA LYS A 101 10.21 16.42 1.98
C LYS A 101 10.86 15.43 2.96
N SER A 102 10.18 14.33 3.26
CA SER A 102 10.60 13.33 4.24
C SER A 102 11.39 12.17 3.62
N HIS A 103 11.57 12.17 2.29
CA HIS A 103 12.18 11.06 1.53
C HIS A 103 11.48 9.70 1.75
N LEU A 104 10.16 9.71 1.98
CA LEU A 104 9.34 8.52 2.12
C LEU A 104 8.63 8.18 0.81
N VAL A 105 8.33 6.89 0.61
CA VAL A 105 7.50 6.43 -0.53
C VAL A 105 6.04 6.53 -0.13
N PRO A 106 5.20 7.31 -0.84
CA PRO A 106 3.75 7.24 -0.65
C PRO A 106 3.22 5.93 -1.23
N ILE A 107 2.50 5.16 -0.41
CA ILE A 107 1.88 3.91 -0.86
C ILE A 107 0.37 4.07 -0.92
N TYR A 108 -0.21 3.66 -2.04
CA TYR A 108 -1.65 3.49 -2.21
C TYR A 108 -1.96 1.99 -2.21
N ALA A 109 -2.68 1.54 -1.21
CA ALA A 109 -3.15 0.16 -1.11
C ALA A 109 -4.58 0.07 -1.67
N PHE A 110 -4.74 -0.65 -2.76
CA PHE A 110 -5.99 -0.76 -3.50
C PHE A 110 -6.57 -2.16 -3.38
N ARG A 111 -7.73 -2.25 -2.75
CA ARG A 111 -8.43 -3.51 -2.54
C ARG A 111 -9.56 -3.71 -3.54
N LEU A 112 -9.53 -4.80 -4.28
CA LEU A 112 -10.64 -5.23 -5.12
C LEU A 112 -11.58 -6.15 -4.31
N LYS A 113 -12.89 -5.84 -4.34
CA LYS A 113 -13.91 -6.62 -3.64
C LYS A 113 -14.23 -7.89 -4.40
N GLY A 114 -14.49 -8.99 -3.67
CA GLY A 114 -14.96 -10.25 -4.25
C GLY A 114 -13.89 -11.11 -4.95
N VAL A 115 -12.62 -10.75 -4.87
CA VAL A 115 -11.50 -11.50 -5.46
C VAL A 115 -11.03 -12.61 -4.54
N ARG A 116 -10.67 -13.76 -5.14
CA ARG A 116 -9.94 -14.85 -4.48
C ARG A 116 -8.43 -14.65 -4.63
N GLY A 117 -7.64 -15.18 -3.70
CA GLY A 117 -6.20 -14.95 -3.65
C GLY A 117 -5.88 -13.62 -2.98
N ASP A 118 -4.78 -13.00 -3.39
CA ASP A 118 -4.39 -11.67 -2.89
C ASP A 118 -5.28 -10.57 -3.51
N PRO A 119 -6.22 -9.97 -2.74
CA PRO A 119 -7.12 -8.95 -3.24
C PRO A 119 -6.50 -7.55 -3.22
N TRP A 120 -5.29 -7.40 -2.70
CA TRP A 120 -4.61 -6.14 -2.55
C TRP A 120 -3.61 -5.87 -3.68
N ARG A 121 -3.58 -4.63 -4.13
CA ARG A 121 -2.53 -4.10 -5.00
C ARG A 121 -1.96 -2.84 -4.42
N VAL A 122 -0.69 -2.61 -4.64
CA VAL A 122 0.00 -1.41 -4.19
C VAL A 122 0.51 -0.61 -5.39
N PHE A 123 0.46 0.70 -5.21
CA PHE A 123 0.93 1.70 -6.17
C PHE A 123 1.71 2.78 -5.43
N THR A 124 2.52 3.52 -6.17
CA THR A 124 3.08 4.79 -5.68
C THR A 124 2.67 5.94 -6.59
N LEU A 125 2.98 7.15 -6.19
CA LEU A 125 2.78 8.34 -6.99
C LEU A 125 3.99 8.58 -7.88
N PRO A 126 3.81 9.06 -9.13
CA PRO A 126 4.93 9.45 -9.99
C PRO A 126 5.82 10.51 -9.35
N GLY A 127 7.10 10.52 -9.70
CA GLY A 127 8.06 11.50 -9.20
C GLY A 127 8.84 11.08 -7.95
N CYS A 128 8.90 9.78 -7.65
CA CYS A 128 9.73 9.23 -6.56
C CYS A 128 11.24 9.19 -6.88
N GLU A 129 11.71 9.93 -7.87
CA GLU A 129 13.11 9.88 -8.36
C GLU A 129 14.10 10.49 -7.36
N GLU A 130 13.65 11.41 -6.52
CA GLU A 130 14.47 12.08 -5.50
C GLU A 130 14.61 11.30 -4.19
N LEU A 131 14.00 10.13 -4.09
CA LEU A 131 14.07 9.28 -2.91
C LEU A 131 15.51 8.79 -2.65
N ARG A 132 15.82 8.56 -1.38
CA ARG A 132 17.13 8.13 -0.91
C ARG A 132 17.07 6.78 -0.23
N GLY A 133 18.22 6.09 -0.16
CA GLY A 133 18.36 4.84 0.58
C GLY A 133 17.29 3.80 0.22
N ARG A 134 16.75 3.15 1.22
CA ARG A 134 15.75 2.07 1.08
C ARG A 134 14.43 2.56 0.47
N SER A 135 14.03 3.79 0.74
CA SER A 135 12.86 4.39 0.11
C SER A 135 12.99 4.46 -1.42
N ARG A 136 14.20 4.75 -1.92
CA ARG A 136 14.46 4.74 -3.38
C ARG A 136 14.31 3.35 -3.98
N LEU A 137 14.81 2.31 -3.29
CA LEU A 137 14.67 0.93 -3.75
C LEU A 137 13.19 0.52 -3.80
N LEU A 138 12.46 0.84 -2.76
CA LEU A 138 11.03 0.56 -2.66
C LEU A 138 10.24 1.30 -3.75
N GLY A 139 10.48 2.61 -3.92
CA GLY A 139 9.79 3.43 -4.93
C GLY A 139 10.04 2.97 -6.37
N ARG A 140 11.20 2.43 -6.67
CA ARG A 140 11.51 1.83 -7.98
C ARG A 140 10.83 0.48 -8.22
N ARG A 141 10.46 -0.21 -7.16
CA ARG A 141 9.82 -1.52 -7.24
C ARG A 141 8.32 -1.45 -7.37
N ILE A 142 7.69 -0.49 -6.70
CA ILE A 142 6.24 -0.31 -6.73
C ILE A 142 5.86 0.45 -8.00
N PRO A 143 4.87 -0.03 -8.78
CA PRO A 143 4.43 0.66 -9.98
C PRO A 143 3.80 2.02 -9.65
N ASP A 144 4.07 3.00 -10.48
CA ASP A 144 3.40 4.30 -10.44
C ASP A 144 1.93 4.17 -10.83
N MET A 145 1.09 5.03 -10.26
CA MET A 145 -0.25 5.23 -10.81
C MET A 145 -0.17 5.77 -12.23
N GLU A 146 -1.09 5.36 -13.07
CA GLU A 146 -1.25 5.97 -14.39
C GLU A 146 -1.68 7.44 -14.26
N VAL A 147 -1.22 8.25 -15.20
CA VAL A 147 -1.64 9.65 -15.32
C VAL A 147 -2.39 9.82 -16.65
N SER A 148 -3.63 10.30 -16.58
CA SER A 148 -4.43 10.60 -17.78
C SER A 148 -3.85 11.80 -18.53
N GLY A 149 -4.27 11.99 -19.80
CA GLY A 149 -3.89 13.15 -20.59
C GLY A 149 -4.21 14.51 -19.95
N ASN A 150 -5.16 14.54 -19.02
CA ASN A 150 -5.54 15.74 -18.25
C ASN A 150 -4.83 15.82 -16.88
N GLY A 151 -3.82 15.01 -16.64
CA GLY A 151 -3.02 15.05 -15.40
C GLY A 151 -3.68 14.38 -14.17
N ASN A 152 -4.77 13.65 -14.34
CA ASN A 152 -5.43 12.97 -13.22
C ASN A 152 -4.90 11.55 -13.03
N TYR A 153 -4.75 11.13 -11.77
CA TYR A 153 -4.33 9.78 -11.43
C TYR A 153 -5.43 8.74 -11.69
N ILE A 154 -5.01 7.57 -12.10
CA ILE A 154 -5.86 6.40 -12.33
C ILE A 154 -5.20 5.18 -11.70
N MET A 155 -5.93 4.46 -10.86
CA MET A 155 -5.52 3.15 -10.35
C MET A 155 -6.30 2.08 -11.08
N LYS A 156 -5.61 1.20 -11.81
CA LYS A 156 -6.16 -0.02 -12.38
C LYS A 156 -5.61 -1.21 -11.60
N TRP A 157 -6.47 -1.97 -10.96
CA TRP A 157 -6.07 -3.04 -10.05
C TRP A 157 -5.11 -4.04 -10.71
N ASP A 158 -5.35 -4.40 -11.95
CA ASP A 158 -4.51 -5.36 -12.70
C ASP A 158 -3.07 -4.86 -12.93
N ASN A 159 -2.86 -3.54 -12.90
CA ASN A 159 -1.54 -2.93 -13.13
C ASN A 159 -0.74 -2.72 -11.82
N GLY A 160 -1.36 -2.97 -10.67
CA GLY A 160 -0.70 -2.83 -9.37
C GLY A 160 0.16 -4.03 -9.01
N MET A 161 1.16 -3.80 -8.18
CA MET A 161 1.95 -4.86 -7.56
C MET A 161 1.11 -5.55 -6.48
N LYS A 162 1.11 -6.87 -6.42
CA LYS A 162 0.47 -7.60 -5.30
C LYS A 162 1.06 -7.16 -3.97
N LEU A 163 0.22 -7.04 -2.93
CA LEU A 163 0.72 -6.78 -1.59
C LEU A 163 1.65 -7.92 -1.12
N SER A 164 1.31 -9.16 -1.43
CA SER A 164 2.16 -10.31 -1.14
C SER A 164 3.54 -10.21 -1.81
N ASP A 165 3.63 -9.70 -3.05
CA ASP A 165 4.92 -9.50 -3.71
C ASP A 165 5.75 -8.39 -3.05
N LEU A 166 5.08 -7.33 -2.56
CA LEU A 166 5.73 -6.29 -1.77
C LEU A 166 6.28 -6.86 -0.46
N LEU A 167 5.48 -7.64 0.28
CA LEU A 167 5.90 -8.26 1.54
C LEU A 167 7.07 -9.23 1.33
N MET A 168 7.04 -10.04 0.27
CA MET A 168 8.16 -10.90 -0.11
C MET A 168 9.42 -10.09 -0.42
N TYR A 169 9.30 -9.02 -1.21
CA TYR A 169 10.43 -8.15 -1.53
C TYR A 169 11.07 -7.55 -0.28
N ILE A 170 10.25 -7.06 0.64
CA ILE A 170 10.71 -6.50 1.92
C ILE A 170 11.39 -7.57 2.78
N GLY A 171 10.81 -8.78 2.88
CA GLY A 171 11.35 -9.90 3.68
C GLY A 171 12.61 -10.54 3.08
N MET A 172 12.80 -10.49 1.75
CA MET A 172 13.99 -11.01 1.08
C MET A 172 15.14 -9.99 1.05
N SER A 173 14.86 -8.76 1.42
CA SER A 173 15.84 -7.68 1.42
C SER A 173 16.71 -7.78 2.68
N ASP A 174 17.49 -8.87 2.79
CA ASP A 174 18.70 -8.87 3.60
C ASP A 174 19.63 -7.81 3.00
N PHE A 175 19.34 -6.55 3.30
CA PHE A 175 20.27 -5.45 3.03
C PHE A 175 21.42 -5.57 4.04
N GLU A 176 22.17 -6.67 3.95
CA GLU A 176 23.49 -6.76 4.50
C GLU A 176 24.39 -5.86 3.63
N ASN A 177 24.78 -4.79 4.24
CA ASN A 177 25.94 -3.97 3.93
C ASN A 177 25.97 -3.28 2.55
N ASP A 178 25.56 -2.02 2.54
CA ASP A 178 26.35 -0.94 1.90
C ASP A 178 26.34 0.31 2.78
#